data_d84931f1e15423daf32406d5cc43a9d2
#
_entry.id   d84931f1e15423daf32406d5cc43a9d2
#
_cell.length_a   1.000
_cell.length_b   1.000
_cell.length_c   1.000
_cell.angle_alpha   90.00
_cell.angle_beta   90.00
_cell.angle_gamma   90.00
#
_symmetry.space_group_name_H-M   'P 1'
#
loop_
_entity.id
_entity.type
_entity.pdbx_description
1 polymer ?
#
loop_
_entity_poly.entity_id
_entity_poly.type
_entity_poly.pdbx_seq_one_letter_code
_entity_poly.pdbx_strand_id
1 'polypeptide(L)'
;MKVKVVYLGVVRHKVGRKEEEYEVSEGSSLKDLLTKIVEAHIALKDLAGSLNDSQIDPTLIATLNGFAVNLNSSRNVILKDGDTLTLMTVIGGG
;
A
#
# COMPACT_ATOMS: atom_id res chain seq x y z
N MET A 1 -14.91 2.24 -8.07
CA MET A 1 -13.81 1.77 -8.92
C MET A 1 -13.01 0.69 -8.22
N LYS A 2 -12.38 -0.16 -8.99
CA LYS A 2 -11.59 -1.27 -8.44
C LYS A 2 -10.11 -1.02 -8.64
N VAL A 3 -9.34 -1.27 -7.60
CA VAL A 3 -7.88 -1.22 -7.66
C VAL A 3 -7.33 -2.55 -7.16
N LYS A 4 -6.23 -2.99 -7.78
CA LYS A 4 -5.56 -4.21 -7.37
C LYS A 4 -4.40 -3.86 -6.45
N VAL A 5 -4.21 -4.64 -5.40
CA VAL A 5 -3.04 -4.52 -4.52
C VAL A 5 -2.28 -5.84 -4.56
N VAL A 6 -1.01 -5.77 -4.91
CA VAL A 6 -0.12 -6.93 -4.98
C VAL A 6 0.84 -6.87 -3.81
N TYR A 7 0.99 -7.98 -3.12
CA TYR A 7 1.86 -8.07 -1.96
C TYR A 7 3.06 -8.94 -2.29
N LEU A 8 4.26 -8.45 -1.98
CA LEU A 8 5.49 -9.18 -2.24
C LEU A 8 6.32 -9.35 -0.96
N GLY A 9 7.10 -10.39 -0.92
CA GLY A 9 8.06 -10.64 0.16
C GLY A 9 7.44 -10.69 1.54
N VAL A 10 8.00 -9.93 2.47
CA VAL A 10 7.52 -9.89 3.85
C VAL A 10 6.08 -9.40 3.94
N VAL A 11 5.71 -8.45 3.09
CA VAL A 11 4.32 -7.95 3.08
C VAL A 11 3.36 -9.08 2.73
N ARG A 12 3.69 -9.85 1.69
CA ARG A 12 2.88 -11.03 1.33
C ARG A 12 2.75 -12.00 2.49
N HIS A 13 3.86 -12.25 3.18
CA HIS A 13 3.87 -13.17 4.31
C HIS A 13 2.96 -12.67 5.43
N LYS A 14 3.01 -11.38 5.74
CA LYS A 14 2.18 -10.78 6.79
C LYS A 14 0.70 -10.79 6.44
N VAL A 15 0.37 -10.55 5.18
CA VAL A 15 -1.01 -10.51 4.71
C VAL A 15 -1.57 -11.92 4.50
N GLY A 16 -0.73 -12.86 4.06
CA GLY A 16 -1.15 -14.21 3.75
C GLY A 16 -1.78 -14.37 2.39
N ARG A 17 -1.66 -13.36 1.53
CA ARG A 17 -2.22 -13.36 0.17
C ARG A 17 -1.21 -12.77 -0.80
N LYS A 18 -1.32 -13.18 -2.06
CA LYS A 18 -0.49 -12.61 -3.13
C LYS A 18 -1.02 -11.28 -3.61
N GLU A 19 -2.33 -11.15 -3.68
CA GLU A 19 -2.98 -9.95 -4.18
C GLU A 19 -4.43 -9.89 -3.73
N GLU A 20 -4.99 -8.69 -3.79
CA GLU A 20 -6.40 -8.46 -3.48
C GLU A 20 -6.92 -7.34 -4.36
N GLU A 21 -8.24 -7.33 -4.57
CA GLU A 21 -8.90 -6.19 -5.19
C GLU A 21 -9.65 -5.41 -4.12
N TYR A 22 -9.59 -4.10 -4.22
CA TYR A 22 -10.32 -3.20 -3.33
C TYR A 22 -11.29 -2.36 -4.13
N GLU A 23 -12.51 -2.25 -3.61
CA GLU A 23 -13.48 -1.33 -4.14
C GLU A 23 -13.32 0.00 -3.41
N VAL A 24 -13.05 1.06 -4.15
CA VAL A 24 -12.88 2.39 -3.58
C VAL A 24 -13.71 3.39 -4.37
N SER A 25 -14.08 4.50 -3.72
CA SER A 25 -14.84 5.55 -4.36
C SER A 25 -13.98 6.29 -5.38
N GLU A 26 -14.61 6.81 -6.42
CA GLU A 26 -13.91 7.70 -7.35
C GLU A 26 -13.36 8.90 -6.59
N GLY A 27 -12.17 9.33 -6.96
CA GLY A 27 -11.50 10.41 -6.27
C GLY A 27 -10.71 9.98 -5.04
N SER A 28 -10.73 8.68 -4.71
CA SER A 28 -9.92 8.17 -3.60
C SER A 28 -8.44 8.37 -3.86
N SER A 29 -7.72 8.69 -2.80
CA SER A 29 -6.27 8.88 -2.87
C SER A 29 -5.53 7.61 -2.48
N LEU A 30 -4.22 7.63 -2.72
CA LEU A 30 -3.35 6.54 -2.26
C LEU A 30 -3.45 6.36 -0.75
N LYS A 31 -3.56 7.45 0.01
CA LYS A 31 -3.75 7.38 1.46
C LYS A 31 -5.03 6.63 1.82
N ASP A 32 -6.11 6.90 1.11
CA ASP A 32 -7.39 6.23 1.37
C ASP A 32 -7.27 4.72 1.16
N LEU A 33 -6.56 4.31 0.11
CA LEU A 33 -6.34 2.89 -0.15
C LEU A 33 -5.46 2.26 0.92
N LEU A 34 -4.38 2.94 1.32
CA LEU A 34 -3.50 2.42 2.37
C LEU A 34 -4.26 2.23 3.69
N THR A 35 -5.15 3.17 4.01
CA THR A 35 -5.99 3.05 5.20
C THR A 35 -6.85 1.78 5.15
N LYS A 36 -7.47 1.52 4.00
CA LYS A 36 -8.27 0.30 3.83
C LYS A 36 -7.42 -0.96 3.97
N ILE A 37 -6.22 -0.95 3.41
CA ILE A 37 -5.33 -2.10 3.49
C ILE A 37 -4.95 -2.40 4.95
N VAL A 38 -4.59 -1.37 5.70
CA VAL A 38 -4.21 -1.53 7.11
C VAL A 38 -5.39 -1.98 7.95
N GLU A 39 -6.58 -1.46 7.68
CA GLU A 39 -7.78 -1.89 8.38
C GLU A 39 -8.11 -3.37 8.10
N ALA A 40 -7.86 -3.82 6.88
CA ALA A 40 -8.09 -5.21 6.51
C ALA A 40 -7.01 -6.14 7.04
N HIS A 41 -5.78 -5.66 7.18
CA HIS A 41 -4.62 -6.45 7.57
C HIS A 41 -3.85 -5.76 8.68
N ILE A 42 -4.27 -5.97 9.89
CA ILE A 42 -3.67 -5.29 11.04
C ILE A 42 -2.19 -5.61 11.21
N ALA A 43 -1.73 -6.75 10.68
CA ALA A 43 -0.32 -7.11 10.71
C ALA A 43 0.56 -6.11 9.94
N LEU A 44 -0.01 -5.32 9.06
CA LEU A 44 0.73 -4.28 8.33
C LEU A 44 0.86 -2.98 9.11
N LYS A 45 0.19 -2.85 10.24
CA LYS A 45 0.21 -1.63 11.03
C LYS A 45 1.62 -1.22 11.43
N ASP A 46 2.48 -2.19 11.73
CA ASP A 46 3.86 -1.92 12.10
C ASP A 46 4.67 -1.29 10.96
N LEU A 47 4.34 -1.63 9.73
CA LEU A 47 5.02 -1.10 8.56
C LEU A 47 4.42 0.21 8.08
N ALA A 48 3.11 0.30 8.05
CA ALA A 48 2.42 1.48 7.57
C ALA A 48 2.28 2.55 8.64
N GLY A 49 2.54 2.20 9.89
CA GLY A 49 2.45 3.12 11.00
C GLY A 49 1.04 3.65 11.21
N SER A 50 0.94 4.75 11.95
CA SER A 50 -0.30 5.49 12.02
C SER A 50 -0.39 6.39 10.79
N LEU A 51 -1.37 6.13 9.95
CA LEU A 51 -1.54 6.93 8.72
C LEU A 51 -1.90 8.39 9.03
N ASN A 52 -2.25 8.68 10.27
CA ASN A 52 -2.51 10.05 10.70
C ASN A 52 -1.25 10.77 11.15
N ASP A 53 -0.22 10.02 11.45
CA ASP A 53 1.02 10.55 12.03
C ASP A 53 2.20 10.54 11.10
N SER A 54 1.98 10.36 9.87
CA SER A 54 2.97 10.74 8.89
C SER A 54 4.18 9.84 8.68
N GLN A 55 4.53 8.92 9.56
CA GLN A 55 5.77 8.18 9.31
C GLN A 55 5.49 6.73 8.95
N ILE A 56 5.45 6.49 7.65
CA ILE A 56 5.43 5.13 7.14
C ILE A 56 6.87 4.59 7.21
N ASP A 57 7.02 3.33 7.60
CA ASP A 57 8.32 2.70 7.68
C ASP A 57 9.07 2.91 6.36
N PRO A 58 10.29 3.47 6.39
CA PRO A 58 11.03 3.74 5.15
C PRO A 58 11.41 2.48 4.38
N THR A 59 11.32 1.31 4.99
CA THR A 59 11.58 0.05 4.27
C THR A 59 10.39 -0.39 3.43
N LEU A 60 9.21 0.19 3.67
CA LEU A 60 8.03 -0.13 2.88
C LEU A 60 8.10 0.60 1.54
N ILE A 61 8.11 -0.16 0.47
CA ILE A 61 8.22 0.35 -0.88
C ILE A 61 6.93 0.05 -1.62
N ALA A 62 6.51 1.01 -2.44
CA ALA A 62 5.34 0.84 -3.26
C ALA A 62 5.62 1.25 -4.70
N THR A 63 4.99 0.55 -5.62
CA THR A 63 4.91 0.99 -7.00
C THR A 63 3.44 1.12 -7.37
N LEU A 64 3.12 2.10 -8.18
CA LEU A 64 1.79 2.29 -8.73
C LEU A 64 1.91 2.13 -10.24
N ASN A 65 1.26 1.09 -10.77
CA ASN A 65 1.35 0.75 -12.20
C ASN A 65 2.79 0.61 -12.69
N GLY A 66 3.66 0.04 -11.85
CA GLY A 66 5.05 -0.18 -12.19
C GLY A 66 5.99 0.99 -11.92
N PHE A 67 5.47 2.12 -11.48
CA PHE A 67 6.30 3.30 -11.17
C PHE A 67 6.42 3.46 -9.67
N ALA A 68 7.63 3.65 -9.18
CA ALA A 68 7.87 3.85 -7.77
C ALA A 68 7.15 5.10 -7.26
N VAL A 69 6.49 4.97 -6.11
CA VAL A 69 5.86 6.09 -5.43
C VAL A 69 6.39 6.20 -4.01
N ASN A 70 6.56 7.41 -3.53
CA ASN A 70 6.96 7.64 -2.16
C ASN A 70 5.71 7.71 -1.29
N LEU A 71 5.55 6.75 -0.39
CA LEU A 71 4.34 6.65 0.42
C LEU A 71 4.16 7.82 1.38
N ASN A 72 5.22 8.54 1.71
CA ASN A 72 5.12 9.71 2.58
C ASN A 72 4.73 10.97 1.83
N SER A 73 5.24 11.15 0.61
CA SER A 73 5.00 12.37 -0.17
C SER A 73 3.90 12.21 -1.22
N SER A 74 3.53 10.98 -1.57
CA SER A 74 2.55 10.71 -2.63
C SER A 74 1.18 10.32 -2.12
N ARG A 75 0.87 10.62 -0.86
CA ARG A 75 -0.40 10.25 -0.25
C ARG A 75 -1.62 10.83 -0.96
N ASN A 76 -1.44 11.99 -1.58
CA ASN A 76 -2.53 12.70 -2.24
C ASN A 76 -2.71 12.32 -3.70
N VAL A 77 -1.92 11.36 -4.19
CA VAL A 77 -2.11 10.85 -5.55
C VAL A 77 -3.50 10.25 -5.66
N ILE A 78 -4.24 10.68 -6.68
CA ILE A 78 -5.60 10.21 -6.91
C ILE A 78 -5.55 8.92 -7.74
N LEU A 79 -6.24 7.92 -7.27
CA LEU A 79 -6.29 6.61 -7.92
C LEU A 79 -7.26 6.61 -9.07
N LYS A 80 -7.04 5.70 -10.01
CA LYS A 80 -7.91 5.50 -11.17
C LYS A 80 -8.38 4.06 -11.18
N ASP A 81 -9.52 3.84 -11.80
CA ASP A 81 -10.03 2.49 -11.97
C ASP A 81 -9.01 1.62 -12.70
N GLY A 82 -8.77 0.43 -12.18
CA GLY A 82 -7.81 -0.49 -12.76
C GLY A 82 -6.36 -0.29 -12.32
N ASP A 83 -6.09 0.68 -11.46
CA ASP A 83 -4.72 0.87 -10.94
C ASP A 83 -4.25 -0.35 -10.17
N THR A 84 -2.95 -0.60 -10.22
CA THR A 84 -2.29 -1.67 -9.46
C THR A 84 -1.24 -1.07 -8.54
N LEU A 85 -1.43 -1.29 -7.25
CA LEU A 85 -0.46 -0.90 -6.23
C LEU A 85 0.29 -2.15 -5.79
N THR A 86 1.61 -2.12 -5.85
CA THR A 86 2.44 -3.22 -5.35
C THR A 86 3.16 -2.76 -4.10
N LEU A 87 3.05 -3.55 -3.04
CA LEU A 87 3.70 -3.27 -1.76
C LEU A 87 4.75 -4.33 -1.48
N MET A 88 5.94 -3.88 -1.07
CA MET A 88 7.03 -4.75 -0.69
C MET A 88 7.89 -4.05 0.35
N THR A 89 8.78 -4.79 0.99
CA THR A 89 9.78 -4.17 1.87
C THR A 89 11.16 -4.39 1.30
N VAL A 90 12.01 -3.40 1.48
CA VAL A 90 13.43 -3.61 1.26
C VAL A 90 13.92 -4.43 2.44
N ILE A 91 14.44 -5.60 2.17
CA ILE A 91 15.02 -6.44 3.22
C ILE A 91 16.41 -5.90 3.50
N GLY A 92 16.51 -5.16 4.59
CA GLY A 92 17.81 -4.63 4.99
C GLY A 92 18.77 -5.77 5.25
N GLY A 93 19.92 -5.71 4.62
CA GLY A 93 20.97 -6.66 4.86
C GLY A 93 20.76 -8.04 4.29
N GLY A 94 19.72 -8.19 3.52
CA GLY A 94 19.55 -9.53 3.02
C GLY A 94 18.67 -9.62 1.96
#